data_149a1d538f6381510ebd70e3ace9b011
#
_entry.id   149a1d538f6381510ebd70e3ace9b011
#
_cell.length_a   1.000
_cell.length_b   1.000
_cell.length_c   1.000
_cell.angle_alpha   90.00
_cell.angle_beta   90.00
_cell.angle_gamma   90.00
#
_symmetry.space_group_name_H-M   'P 1'
#
loop_
_entity.id
_entity.type
_entity.pdbx_description
1 polymer ?
#
loop_
_entity_poly.entity_id
_entity_poly.type
_entity_poly.pdbx_seq_one_letter_code
_entity_poly.pdbx_strand_id
1 'polypeptide(L)'
;MRPQSLLAAFVALALPLAGGAAAAPRYSVAAAIAGPDGPWDYARTDDDGTHLYIARGASVTVVDLATGKVSSIGNVQRGHAAVPLPGGALLVTSGTDGTVRVLDPATGTESVTIAVGKKPDAAILDPTKTHAYVMNATSGTVSVIDLATAKLTQTITVKPALEYAAFAADGTLFINNEEANEIETVDVARGVAGLAIALPGCDAPTGLAYDTPHNRLIAACANGKAAVVDVATRTLTSLIAIGAGPDAVILDEARQLAFIPCGKDGVLDILSLSGAAVAHVGTVKTEVGARTGALDPKTGTLYLPSAKFGPAPAGGGRPAMLPGTFHILVVRPA
;
A
#
# COMPACT_ATOMS: atom_id res chain seq x y z
N MET A 1 -33.27 15.04 75.75
CA MET A 1 -31.94 14.61 75.31
C MET A 1 -32.10 13.91 73.96
N ARG A 2 -31.70 14.50 72.89
CA ARG A 2 -31.68 13.89 71.55
C ARG A 2 -30.22 13.58 71.18
N PRO A 3 -29.88 12.40 70.67
CA PRO A 3 -28.50 12.13 70.20
C PRO A 3 -28.24 12.74 68.86
N GLN A 4 -27.10 13.43 68.72
CA GLN A 4 -26.57 13.95 67.49
C GLN A 4 -25.81 12.83 66.75
N SER A 5 -26.24 12.50 65.53
CA SER A 5 -25.56 11.56 64.64
C SER A 5 -24.47 12.31 63.86
N LEU A 6 -23.23 11.94 64.08
CA LEU A 6 -22.08 12.37 63.23
C LEU A 6 -22.07 11.58 61.91
N LEU A 7 -22.24 12.26 60.78
CA LEU A 7 -21.99 11.72 59.45
C LEU A 7 -20.50 11.89 59.16
N ALA A 8 -19.80 10.78 59.04
CA ALA A 8 -18.43 10.78 58.52
C ALA A 8 -18.46 10.78 56.98
N ALA A 9 -17.95 11.85 56.37
CA ALA A 9 -17.79 11.93 54.93
C ALA A 9 -16.50 11.22 54.50
N PHE A 10 -16.62 10.12 53.78
CA PHE A 10 -15.47 9.49 53.08
C PHE A 10 -15.18 10.25 51.81
N VAL A 11 -14.05 10.94 51.73
CA VAL A 11 -13.49 11.49 50.49
C VAL A 11 -12.69 10.38 49.84
N ALA A 12 -13.22 9.84 48.74
CA ALA A 12 -12.47 8.90 47.88
C ALA A 12 -11.49 9.70 47.01
N LEU A 13 -10.21 9.56 47.32
CA LEU A 13 -9.13 10.11 46.53
C LEU A 13 -8.95 9.24 45.26
N ALA A 14 -9.45 9.66 44.11
CA ALA A 14 -9.19 9.02 42.81
C ALA A 14 -7.76 9.37 42.38
N LEU A 15 -6.86 8.41 42.49
CA LEU A 15 -5.53 8.51 41.87
C LEU A 15 -5.69 8.40 40.37
N PRO A 16 -5.12 9.32 39.56
CA PRO A 16 -5.07 9.15 38.10
C PRO A 16 -4.14 7.97 37.81
N LEU A 17 -4.66 6.95 37.13
CA LEU A 17 -3.85 5.93 36.48
C LEU A 17 -3.05 6.63 35.39
N ALA A 18 -1.78 6.87 35.63
CA ALA A 18 -0.84 7.27 34.59
C ALA A 18 -0.73 6.10 33.59
N GLY A 19 -1.48 6.16 32.52
CA GLY A 19 -1.31 5.28 31.38
C GLY A 19 0.11 5.48 30.87
N GLY A 20 0.99 4.50 31.11
CA GLY A 20 2.33 4.49 30.54
C GLY A 20 2.23 4.59 29.02
N ALA A 21 2.82 5.63 28.43
CA ALA A 21 2.95 5.71 26.98
C ALA A 21 3.69 4.46 26.51
N ALA A 22 3.04 3.63 25.69
CA ALA A 22 3.70 2.49 25.07
C ALA A 22 4.94 2.99 24.33
N ALA A 23 6.09 2.30 24.51
CA ALA A 23 7.31 2.67 23.80
C ALA A 23 7.02 2.65 22.29
N ALA A 24 7.52 3.66 21.57
CA ALA A 24 7.39 3.72 20.12
C ALA A 24 7.95 2.44 19.48
N PRO A 25 7.25 1.87 18.48
CA PRO A 25 7.68 0.65 17.83
C PRO A 25 9.05 0.89 17.17
N ARG A 26 10.00 0.00 17.46
CA ARG A 26 11.35 0.09 16.89
C ARG A 26 11.46 -0.84 15.70
N TYR A 27 11.91 -0.30 14.58
CA TYR A 27 12.23 -1.03 13.37
C TYR A 27 13.61 -0.65 12.89
N SER A 28 14.29 -1.57 12.21
CA SER A 28 15.62 -1.31 11.65
C SER A 28 15.85 -2.12 10.38
N VAL A 29 16.69 -1.61 9.48
CA VAL A 29 17.18 -2.37 8.32
C VAL A 29 18.12 -3.45 8.84
N ALA A 30 17.69 -4.70 8.76
CA ALA A 30 18.42 -5.86 9.30
C ALA A 30 19.27 -6.56 8.25
N ALA A 31 18.85 -6.53 6.97
CA ALA A 31 19.51 -7.22 5.86
C ALA A 31 19.12 -6.59 4.51
N ALA A 32 19.75 -7.08 3.45
CA ALA A 32 19.34 -6.82 2.08
C ALA A 32 19.43 -8.11 1.26
N ILE A 33 18.48 -8.31 0.34
CA ILE A 33 18.44 -9.42 -0.60
C ILE A 33 18.78 -8.87 -1.98
N ALA A 34 19.89 -9.31 -2.59
CA ALA A 34 20.27 -8.89 -3.94
C ALA A 34 19.28 -9.44 -4.98
N GLY A 35 19.00 -8.65 -6.01
CA GLY A 35 18.12 -9.06 -7.12
C GLY A 35 18.59 -8.51 -8.46
N PRO A 36 17.92 -8.89 -9.56
CA PRO A 36 18.29 -8.42 -10.89
C PRO A 36 17.98 -6.92 -11.06
N ASP A 37 18.83 -6.20 -11.76
CA ASP A 37 18.62 -4.79 -12.07
C ASP A 37 17.33 -4.57 -12.90
N GLY A 38 16.86 -3.35 -12.92
CA GLY A 38 15.70 -2.88 -13.68
C GLY A 38 14.70 -2.11 -12.80
N PRO A 39 13.68 -1.49 -13.42
CA PRO A 39 12.67 -0.74 -12.70
C PRO A 39 11.87 -1.67 -11.79
N TRP A 40 11.21 -1.09 -10.80
CA TRP A 40 10.25 -1.78 -9.93
C TRP A 40 9.08 -0.87 -9.61
N ASP A 41 8.00 -1.53 -9.18
CA ASP A 41 6.80 -0.86 -8.74
C ASP A 41 6.23 -1.59 -7.51
N TYR A 42 4.93 -1.88 -7.47
CA TYR A 42 4.30 -2.49 -6.31
C TYR A 42 4.89 -3.87 -5.97
N ALA A 43 4.98 -4.13 -4.68
CA ALA A 43 5.43 -5.39 -4.11
C ALA A 43 4.34 -5.96 -3.21
N ARG A 44 4.23 -7.30 -3.16
CA ARG A 44 3.32 -8.02 -2.25
C ARG A 44 3.93 -9.32 -1.79
N THR A 45 3.64 -9.72 -0.56
CA THR A 45 3.81 -11.09 -0.11
C THR A 45 2.54 -11.90 -0.43
N ASP A 46 2.69 -13.22 -0.55
CA ASP A 46 1.52 -14.11 -0.48
C ASP A 46 0.94 -14.13 0.95
N ASP A 47 -0.29 -14.66 1.07
CA ASP A 47 -0.98 -14.72 2.38
C ASP A 47 -0.25 -15.60 3.40
N ASP A 48 0.53 -16.57 2.90
CA ASP A 48 1.31 -17.47 3.74
C ASP A 48 2.64 -16.88 4.19
N GLY A 49 3.05 -15.73 3.64
CA GLY A 49 4.33 -15.11 3.92
C GLY A 49 5.51 -15.96 3.46
N THR A 50 5.33 -16.77 2.40
CA THR A 50 6.37 -17.65 1.86
C THR A 50 7.13 -17.02 0.71
N HIS A 51 6.47 -16.17 -0.07
CA HIS A 51 7.05 -15.49 -1.22
C HIS A 51 6.78 -14.00 -1.21
N LEU A 52 7.73 -13.27 -1.77
CA LEU A 52 7.58 -11.86 -2.12
C LEU A 52 7.57 -11.74 -3.64
N TYR A 53 6.59 -11.01 -4.17
CA TYR A 53 6.45 -10.67 -5.58
C TYR A 53 6.66 -9.18 -5.78
N ILE A 54 7.51 -8.81 -6.72
CA ILE A 54 7.77 -7.42 -7.08
C ILE A 54 7.53 -7.26 -8.56
N ALA A 55 6.59 -6.40 -8.93
CA ALA A 55 6.37 -6.05 -10.33
C ALA A 55 7.59 -5.30 -10.88
N ARG A 56 8.07 -5.78 -12.03
CA ARG A 56 9.19 -5.18 -12.76
C ARG A 56 8.70 -4.79 -14.16
N GLY A 57 9.34 -3.87 -14.78
CA GLY A 57 8.90 -3.40 -16.10
C GLY A 57 8.62 -4.52 -17.10
N ALA A 58 9.48 -5.54 -17.19
CA ALA A 58 9.36 -6.64 -18.16
C ALA A 58 9.05 -8.01 -17.53
N SER A 59 9.02 -8.12 -16.19
CA SER A 59 8.89 -9.39 -15.48
C SER A 59 8.34 -9.19 -14.08
N VAL A 60 8.25 -10.25 -13.30
CA VAL A 60 8.05 -10.22 -11.85
C VAL A 60 9.27 -10.84 -11.18
N THR A 61 9.84 -10.16 -10.20
CA THR A 61 10.82 -10.77 -9.29
C THR A 61 10.06 -11.55 -8.23
N VAL A 62 10.44 -12.81 -8.04
CA VAL A 62 9.93 -13.71 -6.99
C VAL A 62 11.07 -14.01 -6.03
N VAL A 63 10.81 -13.80 -4.75
CA VAL A 63 11.74 -14.14 -3.66
C VAL A 63 11.12 -15.21 -2.78
N ASP A 64 11.75 -16.35 -2.64
CA ASP A 64 11.47 -17.32 -1.59
C ASP A 64 11.99 -16.76 -0.27
N LEU A 65 11.09 -16.41 0.64
CA LEU A 65 11.44 -15.71 1.88
C LEU A 65 12.14 -16.60 2.92
N ALA A 66 11.99 -17.93 2.80
CA ALA A 66 12.67 -18.87 3.69
C ALA A 66 14.15 -19.03 3.32
N THR A 67 14.46 -19.07 2.03
CA THR A 67 15.80 -19.31 1.50
C THR A 67 16.53 -18.06 1.02
N GLY A 68 15.81 -16.99 0.75
CA GLY A 68 16.32 -15.77 0.09
C GLY A 68 16.59 -15.97 -1.40
N LYS A 69 16.16 -17.09 -2.01
CA LYS A 69 16.37 -17.36 -3.43
C LYS A 69 15.51 -16.41 -4.26
N VAL A 70 16.16 -15.74 -5.22
CA VAL A 70 15.53 -14.79 -6.14
C VAL A 70 15.43 -15.40 -7.53
N SER A 71 14.28 -15.26 -8.16
CA SER A 71 14.02 -15.63 -9.55
C SER A 71 13.26 -14.51 -10.27
N SER A 72 13.21 -14.59 -11.59
CA SER A 72 12.45 -13.67 -12.43
C SER A 72 11.54 -14.47 -13.34
N ILE A 73 10.27 -14.13 -13.39
CA ILE A 73 9.26 -14.86 -14.15
C ILE A 73 8.42 -13.93 -15.03
N GLY A 74 7.76 -14.54 -16.03
CA GLY A 74 6.82 -13.87 -16.92
C GLY A 74 7.49 -13.00 -17.97
N ASN A 75 6.65 -12.50 -18.86
CA ASN A 75 7.02 -11.54 -19.89
C ASN A 75 5.87 -10.54 -20.03
N VAL A 76 5.96 -9.44 -19.29
CA VAL A 76 4.94 -8.38 -19.27
C VAL A 76 5.49 -7.11 -19.87
N GLN A 77 4.61 -6.21 -20.30
CA GLN A 77 5.01 -4.95 -20.90
C GLN A 77 4.67 -3.80 -19.96
N ARG A 78 5.67 -3.34 -19.21
CA ARG A 78 5.53 -2.30 -18.18
C ARG A 78 4.59 -2.77 -17.06
N GLY A 79 5.01 -3.84 -16.37
CA GLY A 79 4.28 -4.37 -15.21
C GLY A 79 4.36 -3.43 -14.01
N HIS A 80 3.22 -3.17 -13.39
CA HIS A 80 3.09 -2.31 -12.22
C HIS A 80 2.67 -3.07 -10.97
N ALA A 81 1.74 -4.03 -11.07
CA ALA A 81 1.27 -4.82 -9.95
C ALA A 81 1.42 -6.32 -10.21
N ALA A 82 1.76 -7.05 -9.15
CA ALA A 82 1.79 -8.52 -9.10
C ALA A 82 1.01 -8.97 -7.87
N VAL A 83 -0.16 -9.58 -8.06
CA VAL A 83 -1.13 -9.88 -7.01
C VAL A 83 -1.30 -11.39 -6.89
N PRO A 84 -0.88 -11.99 -5.75
CA PRO A 84 -1.15 -13.40 -5.48
C PRO A 84 -2.66 -13.67 -5.45
N LEU A 85 -3.09 -14.73 -6.14
CA LEU A 85 -4.48 -15.15 -6.22
C LEU A 85 -4.74 -16.34 -5.30
N PRO A 86 -5.99 -16.52 -4.83
CA PRO A 86 -6.41 -17.78 -4.25
C PRO A 86 -6.08 -18.95 -5.20
N GLY A 87 -5.53 -20.04 -4.67
CA GLY A 87 -5.09 -21.16 -5.49
C GLY A 87 -3.66 -21.07 -6.04
N GLY A 88 -2.92 -19.99 -5.70
CA GLY A 88 -1.48 -19.89 -5.91
C GLY A 88 -1.04 -19.29 -7.24
N ALA A 89 -1.95 -18.92 -8.14
CA ALA A 89 -1.59 -18.18 -9.36
C ALA A 89 -1.27 -16.71 -9.04
N LEU A 90 -0.68 -16.00 -9.99
CA LEU A 90 -0.27 -14.59 -9.87
C LEU A 90 -0.94 -13.75 -10.97
N LEU A 91 -1.72 -12.75 -10.58
CA LEU A 91 -2.27 -11.76 -11.50
C LEU A 91 -1.26 -10.61 -11.67
N VAL A 92 -0.91 -10.28 -12.90
CA VAL A 92 0.09 -9.24 -13.21
C VAL A 92 -0.49 -8.23 -14.20
N THR A 93 -0.41 -6.95 -13.88
CA THR A 93 -0.79 -5.88 -14.81
C THR A 93 0.30 -5.66 -15.86
N SER A 94 -0.12 -5.35 -17.09
CA SER A 94 0.76 -5.09 -18.23
C SER A 94 0.36 -3.76 -18.87
N GLY A 95 1.05 -2.68 -18.44
CA GLY A 95 0.60 -1.30 -18.64
C GLY A 95 0.66 -0.81 -20.08
N THR A 96 1.57 -1.36 -20.93
CA THR A 96 1.74 -0.90 -22.31
C THR A 96 0.68 -1.48 -23.24
N ASP A 97 0.35 -2.76 -23.08
CA ASP A 97 -0.58 -3.46 -23.97
C ASP A 97 -2.03 -3.48 -23.44
N GLY A 98 -2.27 -2.89 -22.25
CA GLY A 98 -3.61 -2.80 -21.68
C GLY A 98 -4.20 -4.16 -21.29
N THR A 99 -3.37 -5.05 -20.75
CA THR A 99 -3.78 -6.39 -20.35
C THR A 99 -3.47 -6.69 -18.89
N VAL A 100 -4.13 -7.73 -18.40
CA VAL A 100 -3.76 -8.43 -17.17
C VAL A 100 -3.43 -9.86 -17.54
N ARG A 101 -2.38 -10.40 -16.97
CA ARG A 101 -1.92 -11.78 -17.22
C ARG A 101 -2.00 -12.59 -15.93
N VAL A 102 -2.41 -13.86 -16.07
CA VAL A 102 -2.39 -14.82 -14.96
C VAL A 102 -1.24 -15.78 -15.19
N LEU A 103 -0.30 -15.81 -14.26
CA LEU A 103 0.93 -16.58 -14.34
C LEU A 103 0.98 -17.66 -13.28
N ASP A 104 1.64 -18.76 -13.59
CA ASP A 104 2.15 -19.70 -12.61
C ASP A 104 3.42 -19.10 -11.96
N PRO A 105 3.45 -18.86 -10.65
CA PRO A 105 4.59 -18.21 -10.01
C PRO A 105 5.85 -19.08 -9.95
N ALA A 106 5.75 -20.40 -10.11
CA ALA A 106 6.89 -21.30 -10.10
C ALA A 106 7.62 -21.34 -11.45
N THR A 107 6.86 -21.25 -12.55
CA THR A 107 7.40 -21.42 -13.91
C THR A 107 7.36 -20.13 -14.74
N GLY A 108 6.51 -19.17 -14.36
CA GLY A 108 6.22 -17.98 -15.17
C GLY A 108 5.32 -18.25 -16.36
N THR A 109 4.77 -19.47 -16.48
CA THR A 109 3.87 -19.84 -17.58
C THR A 109 2.58 -19.04 -17.49
N GLU A 110 2.23 -18.35 -18.57
CA GLU A 110 0.98 -17.63 -18.68
C GLU A 110 -0.18 -18.58 -19.01
N SER A 111 -1.23 -18.54 -18.20
CA SER A 111 -2.45 -19.31 -18.40
C SER A 111 -3.54 -18.52 -19.11
N VAL A 112 -3.62 -17.22 -18.84
CA VAL A 112 -4.66 -16.33 -19.39
C VAL A 112 -4.12 -14.93 -19.58
N THR A 113 -4.51 -14.30 -20.69
CA THR A 113 -4.40 -12.83 -20.92
C THR A 113 -5.81 -12.25 -21.01
N ILE A 114 -6.06 -11.18 -20.25
CA ILE A 114 -7.35 -10.50 -20.18
C ILE A 114 -7.15 -9.05 -20.63
N ALA A 115 -7.84 -8.63 -21.69
CA ALA A 115 -7.85 -7.23 -22.11
C ALA A 115 -8.61 -6.37 -21.08
N VAL A 116 -8.01 -5.25 -20.69
CA VAL A 116 -8.57 -4.27 -19.75
C VAL A 116 -8.47 -2.85 -20.31
N GLY A 117 -8.48 -1.82 -19.49
CA GLY A 117 -8.30 -0.44 -19.96
C GLY A 117 -6.84 -0.08 -20.23
N LYS A 118 -6.60 1.19 -20.61
CA LYS A 118 -5.26 1.71 -20.91
C LYS A 118 -4.47 1.99 -19.65
N LYS A 119 -3.20 1.58 -19.62
CA LYS A 119 -2.28 1.68 -18.50
C LYS A 119 -2.90 1.05 -17.23
N PRO A 120 -3.18 -0.28 -17.22
CA PRO A 120 -3.49 -0.96 -15.97
C PRO A 120 -2.28 -0.83 -15.04
N ASP A 121 -2.53 -0.20 -13.89
CA ASP A 121 -1.52 0.15 -12.89
C ASP A 121 -1.70 -0.73 -11.65
N ALA A 122 -2.31 -0.22 -10.59
CA ALA A 122 -2.60 -1.02 -9.42
C ALA A 122 -3.70 -2.07 -9.69
N ALA A 123 -3.62 -3.16 -8.96
CA ALA A 123 -4.66 -4.18 -8.89
C ALA A 123 -4.81 -4.66 -7.45
N ILE A 124 -6.05 -4.86 -7.02
CA ILE A 124 -6.37 -5.41 -5.69
C ILE A 124 -7.47 -6.46 -5.80
N LEU A 125 -7.57 -7.31 -4.79
CA LEU A 125 -8.69 -8.23 -4.66
C LEU A 125 -9.79 -7.61 -3.79
N ASP A 126 -11.04 -8.00 -4.02
CA ASP A 126 -12.12 -7.72 -3.09
C ASP A 126 -11.90 -8.49 -1.76
N PRO A 127 -12.57 -8.09 -0.66
CA PRO A 127 -12.42 -8.77 0.64
C PRO A 127 -12.78 -10.26 0.61
N THR A 128 -13.64 -10.68 -0.32
CA THR A 128 -14.01 -12.11 -0.49
C THR A 128 -13.02 -12.88 -1.36
N LYS A 129 -12.06 -12.18 -1.99
CA LYS A 129 -11.09 -12.73 -2.94
C LYS A 129 -11.73 -13.52 -4.09
N THR A 130 -12.90 -13.07 -4.53
CA THR A 130 -13.60 -13.63 -5.69
C THR A 130 -13.40 -12.84 -6.96
N HIS A 131 -13.07 -11.54 -6.83
CA HIS A 131 -12.82 -10.64 -7.94
C HIS A 131 -11.52 -9.86 -7.77
N ALA A 132 -10.86 -9.56 -8.88
CA ALA A 132 -9.79 -8.59 -8.95
C ALA A 132 -10.31 -7.26 -9.56
N TYR A 133 -9.86 -6.16 -8.99
CA TYR A 133 -10.16 -4.80 -9.45
C TYR A 133 -8.87 -4.18 -9.95
N VAL A 134 -8.87 -3.76 -11.21
CA VAL A 134 -7.68 -3.21 -11.90
C VAL A 134 -7.92 -1.75 -12.22
N MET A 135 -7.11 -0.88 -11.67
CA MET A 135 -7.14 0.56 -11.92
C MET A 135 -6.43 0.86 -13.24
N ASN A 136 -7.19 1.27 -14.25
CA ASN A 136 -6.65 1.63 -15.57
C ASN A 136 -6.39 3.14 -15.59
N ALA A 137 -5.17 3.53 -15.20
CA ALA A 137 -4.82 4.92 -14.90
C ALA A 137 -5.09 5.89 -16.06
N THR A 138 -4.76 5.51 -17.31
CA THR A 138 -4.94 6.41 -18.45
C THR A 138 -6.39 6.46 -18.95
N SER A 139 -7.11 5.34 -18.93
CA SER A 139 -8.51 5.34 -19.39
C SER A 139 -9.50 5.81 -18.34
N GLY A 140 -9.09 5.96 -17.08
CA GLY A 140 -9.99 6.37 -16.00
C GLY A 140 -11.10 5.35 -15.77
N THR A 141 -10.74 4.07 -15.76
CA THR A 141 -11.71 2.98 -15.58
C THR A 141 -11.19 1.95 -14.58
N VAL A 142 -12.11 1.26 -13.92
CA VAL A 142 -11.83 0.07 -13.10
C VAL A 142 -12.36 -1.14 -13.84
N SER A 143 -11.47 -2.09 -14.12
CA SER A 143 -11.85 -3.39 -14.68
C SER A 143 -12.10 -4.39 -13.56
N VAL A 144 -13.26 -5.05 -13.57
CA VAL A 144 -13.63 -6.10 -12.60
C VAL A 144 -13.47 -7.46 -13.26
N ILE A 145 -12.62 -8.29 -12.69
CA ILE A 145 -12.28 -9.62 -13.20
C ILE A 145 -12.80 -10.67 -12.23
N ASP A 146 -13.68 -11.53 -12.68
CA ASP A 146 -14.10 -12.72 -11.94
C ASP A 146 -12.97 -13.76 -11.94
N LEU A 147 -12.50 -14.15 -10.77
CA LEU A 147 -11.32 -15.02 -10.64
C LEU A 147 -11.63 -16.50 -10.94
N ALA A 148 -12.88 -16.94 -10.78
CA ALA A 148 -13.26 -18.31 -11.05
C ALA A 148 -13.29 -18.61 -12.55
N THR A 149 -13.68 -17.62 -13.36
CA THR A 149 -13.77 -17.76 -14.82
C THR A 149 -12.60 -17.09 -15.56
N ALA A 150 -11.79 -16.31 -14.85
CA ALA A 150 -10.72 -15.48 -15.40
C ALA A 150 -11.23 -14.56 -16.53
N LYS A 151 -12.37 -13.92 -16.34
CA LYS A 151 -13.00 -13.03 -17.34
C LYS A 151 -13.26 -11.64 -16.78
N LEU A 152 -13.11 -10.64 -17.64
CA LEU A 152 -13.60 -9.30 -17.40
C LEU A 152 -15.14 -9.35 -17.38
N THR A 153 -15.74 -8.97 -16.27
CA THR A 153 -17.19 -8.97 -16.07
C THR A 153 -17.81 -7.58 -16.12
N GLN A 154 -17.02 -6.57 -15.76
CA GLN A 154 -17.48 -5.18 -15.72
C GLN A 154 -16.34 -4.20 -15.95
N THR A 155 -16.66 -3.06 -16.53
CA THR A 155 -15.78 -1.88 -16.60
C THR A 155 -16.53 -0.68 -16.04
N ILE A 156 -16.00 -0.10 -14.96
CA ILE A 156 -16.62 1.05 -14.27
C ILE A 156 -15.85 2.31 -14.66
N THR A 157 -16.54 3.31 -15.16
CA THR A 157 -15.92 4.59 -15.53
C THR A 157 -15.76 5.48 -14.30
N VAL A 158 -14.57 6.05 -14.16
CA VAL A 158 -14.16 6.99 -13.11
C VAL A 158 -13.42 8.16 -13.82
N LYS A 159 -12.48 8.82 -13.16
CA LYS A 159 -11.57 9.79 -13.78
C LYS A 159 -10.21 9.16 -14.10
N PRO A 160 -9.46 9.68 -15.09
CA PRO A 160 -8.06 9.30 -15.33
C PRO A 160 -7.15 9.61 -14.14
N ALA A 161 -5.90 9.14 -14.21
CA ALA A 161 -4.85 9.28 -13.20
C ALA A 161 -5.13 8.50 -11.90
N LEU A 162 -5.71 7.31 -12.06
CA LEU A 162 -5.95 6.38 -10.95
C LEU A 162 -4.62 5.77 -10.48
N GLU A 163 -4.46 5.74 -9.16
CA GLU A 163 -3.33 5.13 -8.46
C GLU A 163 -3.82 3.96 -7.58
N TYR A 164 -3.29 3.82 -6.36
CA TYR A 164 -3.62 2.70 -5.49
C TYR A 164 -5.05 2.80 -4.93
N ALA A 165 -5.61 1.63 -4.58
CA ALA A 165 -7.00 1.50 -4.13
C ALA A 165 -7.12 0.68 -2.85
N ALA A 166 -8.23 0.89 -2.12
CA ALA A 166 -8.59 0.13 -0.94
C ALA A 166 -10.10 -0.08 -0.86
N PHE A 167 -10.53 -1.24 -0.35
CA PHE A 167 -11.92 -1.49 -0.01
C PHE A 167 -12.22 -1.08 1.42
N ALA A 168 -13.33 -0.40 1.62
CA ALA A 168 -13.90 -0.25 2.95
C ALA A 168 -14.79 -1.45 3.32
N ALA A 169 -15.13 -1.54 4.60
CA ALA A 169 -15.94 -2.64 5.13
C ALA A 169 -17.36 -2.71 4.55
N ASP A 170 -17.89 -1.59 4.07
CA ASP A 170 -19.20 -1.50 3.40
C ASP A 170 -19.17 -1.93 1.92
N GLY A 171 -18.01 -2.32 1.41
CA GLY A 171 -17.80 -2.71 0.02
C GLY A 171 -17.55 -1.54 -0.94
N THR A 172 -17.47 -0.31 -0.45
CA THR A 172 -17.06 0.84 -1.29
C THR A 172 -15.59 0.70 -1.65
N LEU A 173 -15.27 0.85 -2.93
CA LEU A 173 -13.90 0.94 -3.41
C LEU A 173 -13.46 2.40 -3.46
N PHE A 174 -12.37 2.71 -2.78
CA PHE A 174 -11.71 4.01 -2.78
C PHE A 174 -10.43 3.94 -3.60
N ILE A 175 -10.14 4.97 -4.41
CA ILE A 175 -9.00 4.99 -5.33
C ILE A 175 -8.37 6.38 -5.29
N ASN A 176 -7.08 6.47 -5.02
CA ASN A 176 -6.37 7.75 -5.16
C ASN A 176 -6.33 8.21 -6.61
N ASN A 177 -6.53 9.51 -6.81
CA ASN A 177 -6.38 10.18 -8.09
C ASN A 177 -5.27 11.23 -7.96
N GLU A 178 -4.10 10.94 -8.55
CA GLU A 178 -2.91 11.74 -8.34
C GLU A 178 -2.98 13.13 -9.00
N GLU A 179 -3.68 13.27 -10.13
CA GLU A 179 -3.79 14.56 -10.82
C GLU A 179 -4.88 15.46 -10.22
N ALA A 180 -5.97 14.86 -9.74
CA ALA A 180 -7.08 15.60 -9.16
C ALA A 180 -6.91 15.94 -7.66
N ASN A 181 -5.91 15.36 -6.97
CA ASN A 181 -5.70 15.49 -5.54
C ASN A 181 -6.95 15.12 -4.72
N GLU A 182 -7.53 13.97 -5.04
CA GLU A 182 -8.75 13.47 -4.41
C GLU A 182 -8.74 11.95 -4.32
N ILE A 183 -9.70 11.39 -3.60
CA ILE A 183 -10.01 9.96 -3.58
C ILE A 183 -11.31 9.75 -4.33
N GLU A 184 -11.27 9.01 -5.42
CA GLU A 184 -12.46 8.55 -6.13
C GLU A 184 -13.19 7.50 -5.29
N THR A 185 -14.52 7.47 -5.37
CA THR A 185 -15.34 6.46 -4.70
C THR A 185 -16.13 5.67 -5.72
N VAL A 186 -16.23 4.35 -5.53
CA VAL A 186 -16.94 3.46 -6.46
C VAL A 186 -17.85 2.52 -5.66
N ASP A 187 -19.14 2.56 -5.96
CA ASP A 187 -20.10 1.53 -5.58
C ASP A 187 -19.94 0.36 -6.55
N VAL A 188 -19.19 -0.65 -6.15
CA VAL A 188 -18.87 -1.78 -7.04
C VAL A 188 -20.06 -2.67 -7.30
N ALA A 189 -21.02 -2.75 -6.37
CA ALA A 189 -22.24 -3.54 -6.55
C ALA A 189 -23.15 -2.95 -7.62
N ARG A 190 -23.20 -1.62 -7.70
CA ARG A 190 -23.98 -0.91 -8.72
C ARG A 190 -23.16 -0.60 -9.98
N GLY A 191 -21.85 -0.71 -9.90
CA GLY A 191 -20.93 -0.41 -11.00
C GLY A 191 -20.88 1.07 -11.38
N VAL A 192 -20.96 1.96 -10.40
CA VAL A 192 -21.00 3.40 -10.63
C VAL A 192 -20.02 4.15 -9.74
N ALA A 193 -19.43 5.21 -10.28
CA ALA A 193 -18.65 6.15 -9.49
C ALA A 193 -19.57 6.99 -8.59
N GLY A 194 -19.11 7.24 -7.37
CA GLY A 194 -19.74 8.15 -6.42
C GLY A 194 -19.07 9.54 -6.42
N LEU A 195 -19.35 10.31 -5.37
CA LEU A 195 -18.70 11.61 -5.17
C LEU A 195 -17.26 11.41 -4.68
N ALA A 196 -16.31 12.03 -5.34
CA ALA A 196 -14.92 12.03 -4.92
C ALA A 196 -14.73 12.82 -3.61
N ILE A 197 -13.68 12.46 -2.85
CA ILE A 197 -13.30 13.12 -1.60
C ILE A 197 -12.07 13.97 -1.88
N ALA A 198 -12.22 15.28 -1.84
CA ALA A 198 -11.11 16.20 -2.03
C ALA A 198 -10.08 16.12 -0.89
N LEU A 199 -8.79 16.22 -1.22
CA LEU A 199 -7.68 16.16 -0.29
C LEU A 199 -6.89 17.48 -0.28
N PRO A 200 -7.46 18.60 0.20
CA PRO A 200 -6.77 19.89 0.19
C PRO A 200 -5.46 19.83 1.00
N GLY A 201 -4.33 20.16 0.33
CA GLY A 201 -2.99 20.14 0.93
C GLY A 201 -2.28 18.79 0.83
N CYS A 202 -2.86 17.79 0.19
CA CYS A 202 -2.24 16.56 -0.27
C CYS A 202 -2.02 16.68 -1.78
N ASP A 203 -0.79 16.67 -2.25
CA ASP A 203 -0.47 16.74 -3.66
C ASP A 203 -0.10 15.34 -4.17
N ALA A 204 -0.66 14.96 -5.30
CA ALA A 204 -0.45 13.68 -5.95
C ALA A 204 -0.52 12.50 -4.98
N PRO A 205 -1.72 12.14 -4.46
CA PRO A 205 -1.90 10.97 -3.61
C PRO A 205 -1.65 9.67 -4.41
N THR A 206 -0.76 8.81 -3.91
CA THR A 206 -0.34 7.56 -4.56
C THR A 206 -0.81 6.34 -3.77
N GLY A 207 -0.08 5.95 -2.71
CA GLY A 207 -0.46 4.83 -1.84
C GLY A 207 -1.74 5.12 -1.04
N LEU A 208 -2.60 4.11 -0.89
CA LEU A 208 -3.84 4.19 -0.13
C LEU A 208 -4.04 2.92 0.70
N ALA A 209 -4.51 3.09 1.93
CA ALA A 209 -4.89 1.96 2.78
C ALA A 209 -6.14 2.29 3.61
N TYR A 210 -6.90 1.26 3.98
CA TYR A 210 -8.09 1.38 4.81
C TYR A 210 -7.86 0.75 6.19
N ASP A 211 -7.89 1.57 7.22
CA ASP A 211 -7.83 1.16 8.63
C ASP A 211 -9.24 0.74 9.09
N THR A 212 -9.49 -0.56 9.02
CA THR A 212 -10.79 -1.19 9.30
C THR A 212 -11.32 -0.87 10.71
N PRO A 213 -10.52 -1.01 11.80
CA PRO A 213 -11.02 -0.75 13.16
C PRO A 213 -11.53 0.67 13.39
N HIS A 214 -10.99 1.64 12.67
CA HIS A 214 -11.33 3.05 12.88
C HIS A 214 -12.09 3.67 11.69
N ASN A 215 -12.45 2.86 10.69
CA ASN A 215 -13.20 3.29 9.50
C ASN A 215 -12.62 4.53 8.83
N ARG A 216 -11.32 4.52 8.57
CA ARG A 216 -10.59 5.65 7.99
C ARG A 216 -9.63 5.20 6.88
N LEU A 217 -9.39 6.10 5.92
CA LEU A 217 -8.38 5.93 4.89
C LEU A 217 -7.11 6.69 5.26
N ILE A 218 -5.98 6.18 4.80
CA ILE A 218 -4.68 6.84 4.87
C ILE A 218 -4.13 6.88 3.46
N ALA A 219 -3.97 8.09 2.91
CA ALA A 219 -3.40 8.32 1.60
C ALA A 219 -2.01 8.98 1.72
N ALA A 220 -1.03 8.44 1.03
CA ALA A 220 0.33 9.01 0.99
C ALA A 220 0.44 10.01 -0.16
N CYS A 221 0.84 11.24 0.16
CA CYS A 221 0.91 12.38 -0.76
C CYS A 221 2.36 12.67 -1.16
N ALA A 222 2.64 12.90 -2.43
CA ALA A 222 4.00 13.13 -2.95
C ALA A 222 4.71 14.33 -2.30
N ASN A 223 3.96 15.27 -1.74
CA ASN A 223 4.47 16.46 -1.04
C ASN A 223 4.83 16.22 0.44
N GLY A 224 5.05 14.97 0.85
CA GLY A 224 5.53 14.65 2.19
C GLY A 224 4.45 14.72 3.27
N LYS A 225 3.24 14.29 2.94
CA LYS A 225 2.12 14.21 3.88
C LYS A 225 1.40 12.87 3.78
N ALA A 226 0.82 12.44 4.89
CA ALA A 226 -0.18 11.40 4.93
C ALA A 226 -1.54 12.04 5.25
N ALA A 227 -2.49 11.92 4.33
CA ALA A 227 -3.85 12.40 4.51
C ALA A 227 -4.70 11.32 5.18
N VAL A 228 -5.40 11.69 6.25
CA VAL A 228 -6.33 10.80 6.97
C VAL A 228 -7.75 11.26 6.66
N VAL A 229 -8.57 10.33 6.16
CA VAL A 229 -9.95 10.59 5.76
C VAL A 229 -10.88 9.74 6.61
N ASP A 230 -11.89 10.33 7.22
CA ASP A 230 -13.00 9.63 7.85
C ASP A 230 -13.96 9.13 6.75
N VAL A 231 -14.18 7.82 6.70
CA VAL A 231 -14.98 7.18 5.65
C VAL A 231 -16.48 7.45 5.83
N ALA A 232 -16.96 7.54 7.08
CA ALA A 232 -18.37 7.75 7.36
C ALA A 232 -18.84 9.16 6.93
N THR A 233 -18.01 10.16 7.19
CA THR A 233 -18.29 11.56 6.81
C THR A 233 -17.74 11.95 5.45
N ARG A 234 -16.84 11.11 4.87
CA ARG A 234 -16.12 11.38 3.61
C ARG A 234 -15.36 12.71 3.64
N THR A 235 -14.67 12.97 4.75
CA THR A 235 -13.93 14.21 4.95
C THR A 235 -12.47 13.97 5.33
N LEU A 236 -11.58 14.82 4.82
CA LEU A 236 -10.20 14.91 5.30
C LEU A 236 -10.19 15.40 6.73
N THR A 237 -9.64 14.62 7.65
CA THR A 237 -9.59 14.94 9.09
C THR A 237 -8.23 15.46 9.54
N SER A 238 -7.13 15.00 8.92
CA SER A 238 -5.79 15.48 9.25
C SER A 238 -4.79 15.24 8.12
N LEU A 239 -3.72 16.03 8.15
CA LEU A 239 -2.51 15.87 7.34
C LEU A 239 -1.33 15.68 8.29
N ILE A 240 -0.64 14.56 8.18
CA ILE A 240 0.51 14.19 9.02
C ILE A 240 1.77 14.37 8.20
N ALA A 241 2.77 15.07 8.73
CA ALA A 241 4.07 15.20 8.07
C ALA A 241 4.80 13.86 8.02
N ILE A 242 5.29 13.50 6.83
CA ILE A 242 6.13 12.33 6.54
C ILE A 242 7.26 12.74 5.60
N GLY A 243 8.16 11.84 5.25
CA GLY A 243 9.17 12.09 4.22
C GLY A 243 8.57 12.27 2.83
N ALA A 244 9.38 12.80 1.92
CA ALA A 244 8.98 13.08 0.55
C ALA A 244 9.04 11.84 -0.37
N GLY A 245 8.15 11.84 -1.36
CA GLY A 245 8.10 10.82 -2.42
C GLY A 245 7.69 9.43 -1.95
N PRO A 246 6.63 9.32 -1.13
CA PRO A 246 6.01 8.03 -0.84
C PRO A 246 5.28 7.50 -2.08
N ASP A 247 5.09 6.18 -2.15
CA ASP A 247 4.34 5.52 -3.23
C ASP A 247 3.49 4.35 -2.73
N ALA A 248 3.54 4.07 -1.44
CA ALA A 248 2.73 3.04 -0.79
C ALA A 248 2.33 3.44 0.63
N VAL A 249 1.21 2.90 1.10
CA VAL A 249 0.83 2.79 2.51
C VAL A 249 0.65 1.32 2.83
N ILE A 250 1.46 0.80 3.74
CA ILE A 250 1.50 -0.62 4.09
C ILE A 250 0.94 -0.79 5.50
N LEU A 251 -0.18 -1.50 5.65
CA LEU A 251 -0.80 -1.72 6.95
C LEU A 251 -0.28 -2.99 7.62
N ASP A 252 0.00 -2.87 8.91
CA ASP A 252 0.12 -3.98 9.85
C ASP A 252 -1.06 -3.92 10.82
N GLU A 253 -2.15 -4.57 10.46
CA GLU A 253 -3.39 -4.54 11.25
C GLU A 253 -3.19 -5.16 12.64
N ALA A 254 -2.37 -6.22 12.73
CA ALA A 254 -2.11 -6.91 13.99
C ALA A 254 -1.36 -6.02 15.00
N ARG A 255 -0.48 -5.14 14.50
CA ARG A 255 0.31 -4.22 15.32
C ARG A 255 -0.28 -2.81 15.34
N GLN A 256 -1.36 -2.58 14.62
CA GLN A 256 -2.01 -1.28 14.47
C GLN A 256 -1.01 -0.19 14.01
N LEU A 257 -0.28 -0.50 12.95
CA LEU A 257 0.73 0.38 12.35
C LEU A 257 0.46 0.57 10.86
N ALA A 258 0.81 1.75 10.35
CA ALA A 258 0.98 1.99 8.93
C ALA A 258 2.43 2.39 8.66
N PHE A 259 3.01 1.81 7.62
CA PHE A 259 4.36 2.09 7.16
C PHE A 259 4.30 2.79 5.82
N ILE A 260 5.01 3.90 5.71
CA ILE A 260 5.04 4.72 4.49
C ILE A 260 6.49 4.88 4.04
N PRO A 261 6.93 4.12 3.02
CA PRO A 261 8.28 4.27 2.47
C PRO A 261 8.35 5.53 1.61
N CYS A 262 9.22 6.47 2.01
CA CYS A 262 9.39 7.79 1.43
C CYS A 262 10.67 7.84 0.60
N GLY A 263 10.54 7.47 -0.67
CA GLY A 263 11.68 7.16 -1.53
C GLY A 263 12.57 8.34 -1.92
N LYS A 264 12.08 9.59 -1.87
CA LYS A 264 12.96 10.76 -2.13
C LYS A 264 13.89 11.05 -0.95
N ASP A 265 13.39 10.89 0.28
CA ASP A 265 14.16 11.15 1.49
C ASP A 265 14.92 9.92 2.00
N GLY A 266 14.63 8.73 1.46
CA GLY A 266 15.26 7.49 1.89
C GLY A 266 14.93 7.14 3.34
N VAL A 267 13.65 7.27 3.70
CA VAL A 267 13.14 6.93 5.04
C VAL A 267 11.87 6.10 4.93
N LEU A 268 11.58 5.36 5.98
CA LEU A 268 10.32 4.66 6.21
C LEU A 268 9.67 5.30 7.44
N ASP A 269 8.57 5.99 7.25
CA ASP A 269 7.80 6.56 8.35
C ASP A 269 6.80 5.57 8.90
N ILE A 270 6.61 5.61 10.22
CA ILE A 270 5.75 4.71 10.97
C ILE A 270 4.65 5.54 11.63
N LEU A 271 3.41 5.22 11.29
CA LEU A 271 2.23 5.81 11.91
C LEU A 271 1.57 4.81 12.84
N SER A 272 1.17 5.25 14.02
CA SER A 272 0.32 4.48 14.93
C SER A 272 -1.14 4.67 14.56
N LEU A 273 -1.87 3.56 14.50
CA LEU A 273 -3.31 3.50 14.23
C LEU A 273 -4.14 3.18 15.47
N SER A 274 -3.51 2.87 16.61
CA SER A 274 -4.18 2.38 17.82
C SER A 274 -5.04 3.43 18.53
N GLY A 275 -4.89 4.72 18.21
CA GLY A 275 -5.63 5.81 18.83
C GLY A 275 -6.79 6.33 17.98
N ALA A 276 -7.64 7.17 18.57
CA ALA A 276 -8.68 7.90 17.85
C ALA A 276 -8.09 8.78 16.73
N ALA A 277 -6.88 9.31 16.92
CA ALA A 277 -6.12 10.01 15.90
C ALA A 277 -4.93 9.15 15.42
N VAL A 278 -4.60 9.25 14.13
CA VAL A 278 -3.36 8.70 13.59
C VAL A 278 -2.19 9.58 14.05
N ALA A 279 -1.11 8.96 14.52
CA ALA A 279 0.05 9.68 15.01
C ALA A 279 1.35 9.16 14.35
N HIS A 280 2.23 10.07 13.96
CA HIS A 280 3.59 9.70 13.55
C HIS A 280 4.39 9.29 14.79
N VAL A 281 4.92 8.06 14.80
CA VAL A 281 5.56 7.47 15.98
C VAL A 281 7.01 7.05 15.76
N GLY A 282 7.50 7.11 14.54
CA GLY A 282 8.89 6.76 14.26
C GLY A 282 9.29 6.90 12.81
N THR A 283 10.59 6.96 12.57
CA THR A 283 11.20 6.99 11.24
C THR A 283 12.41 6.06 11.23
N VAL A 284 12.49 5.19 10.22
CA VAL A 284 13.64 4.32 9.96
C VAL A 284 14.40 4.88 8.78
N LYS A 285 15.71 5.06 8.91
CA LYS A 285 16.56 5.40 7.78
C LYS A 285 16.64 4.21 6.82
N THR A 286 16.23 4.43 5.57
CA THR A 286 16.31 3.48 4.46
C THR A 286 17.21 4.03 3.36
N GLU A 287 16.86 3.85 2.11
CA GLU A 287 17.63 4.33 0.96
C GLU A 287 16.74 5.15 0.01
N VAL A 288 17.36 6.12 -0.66
CA VAL A 288 16.70 6.85 -1.75
C VAL A 288 16.26 5.86 -2.84
N GLY A 289 15.00 5.94 -3.24
CA GLY A 289 14.39 5.01 -4.17
C GLY A 289 13.48 3.96 -3.51
N ALA A 290 13.64 3.65 -2.23
CA ALA A 290 12.75 2.76 -1.48
C ALA A 290 11.39 3.46 -1.23
N ARG A 291 10.45 3.37 -2.19
CA ARG A 291 9.17 4.07 -2.17
C ARG A 291 7.95 3.16 -2.09
N THR A 292 8.11 1.89 -2.47
CA THR A 292 7.09 0.83 -2.36
C THR A 292 7.60 -0.28 -1.47
N GLY A 293 6.75 -1.24 -1.12
CA GLY A 293 7.15 -2.38 -0.31
C GLY A 293 6.01 -3.33 -0.02
N ALA A 294 6.34 -4.39 0.70
CA ALA A 294 5.41 -5.41 1.16
C ALA A 294 5.69 -5.76 2.63
N LEU A 295 4.67 -6.23 3.32
CA LEU A 295 4.73 -6.70 4.70
C LEU A 295 4.52 -8.21 4.74
N ASP A 296 5.34 -8.91 5.50
CA ASP A 296 4.97 -10.22 6.04
C ASP A 296 4.15 -10.01 7.33
N PRO A 297 2.84 -10.24 7.31
CA PRO A 297 1.98 -9.94 8.45
C PRO A 297 2.25 -10.84 9.66
N LYS A 298 2.86 -12.01 9.47
CA LYS A 298 3.19 -12.94 10.57
C LYS A 298 4.33 -12.41 11.42
N THR A 299 5.39 -11.93 10.78
CA THR A 299 6.61 -11.48 11.46
C THR A 299 6.67 -9.97 11.67
N GLY A 300 5.88 -9.19 10.91
CA GLY A 300 6.01 -7.73 10.85
C GLY A 300 7.22 -7.26 10.04
N THR A 301 7.85 -8.16 9.28
CA THR A 301 8.99 -7.81 8.43
C THR A 301 8.51 -7.10 7.18
N LEU A 302 9.16 -5.98 6.84
CA LEU A 302 8.91 -5.26 5.60
C LEU A 302 10.04 -5.52 4.60
N TYR A 303 9.66 -5.56 3.34
CA TYR A 303 10.54 -5.75 2.20
C TYR A 303 10.41 -4.54 1.28
N LEU A 304 11.46 -3.73 1.16
CA LEU A 304 11.44 -2.49 0.41
C LEU A 304 12.43 -2.58 -0.77
N PRO A 305 11.96 -2.69 -2.02
CA PRO A 305 12.83 -2.64 -3.18
C PRO A 305 13.56 -1.31 -3.27
N SER A 306 14.86 -1.35 -3.55
CA SER A 306 15.72 -0.18 -3.70
C SER A 306 16.88 -0.45 -4.66
N ALA A 307 17.58 0.60 -5.04
CA ALA A 307 18.83 0.54 -5.78
C ALA A 307 19.64 1.82 -5.53
N LYS A 308 20.91 1.80 -5.89
CA LYS A 308 21.74 3.01 -5.92
C LYS A 308 21.57 3.74 -7.25
N PHE A 309 21.59 5.04 -7.18
CA PHE A 309 21.43 5.90 -8.37
C PHE A 309 22.67 6.78 -8.56
N GLY A 310 22.99 7.04 -9.82
CA GLY A 310 23.98 8.03 -10.20
C GLY A 310 23.53 9.47 -9.92
N PRO A 311 24.34 10.45 -10.27
CA PRO A 311 23.94 11.86 -10.17
C PRO A 311 22.76 12.17 -11.11
N ALA A 312 21.95 13.14 -10.72
CA ALA A 312 20.87 13.63 -11.58
C ALA A 312 21.46 14.21 -12.88
N PRO A 313 20.84 13.97 -14.05
CA PRO A 313 21.28 14.56 -15.30
C PRO A 313 21.26 16.09 -15.26
N ALA A 314 22.22 16.76 -15.88
CA ALA A 314 22.32 18.24 -15.87
C ALA A 314 21.08 18.94 -16.48
N GLY A 315 20.33 18.26 -17.36
CA GLY A 315 19.07 18.76 -17.94
C GLY A 315 17.80 18.41 -17.15
N GLY A 316 17.92 17.87 -15.94
CA GLY A 316 16.81 17.34 -15.17
C GLY A 316 16.44 15.91 -15.58
N GLY A 317 15.53 15.29 -14.84
CA GLY A 317 15.11 13.91 -15.07
C GLY A 317 15.52 12.98 -13.93
N ARG A 318 15.11 11.71 -14.04
CA ARG A 318 15.42 10.71 -13.02
C ARG A 318 16.89 10.26 -13.14
N PRO A 319 17.64 10.19 -12.03
CA PRO A 319 18.96 9.57 -12.02
C PRO A 319 18.92 8.13 -12.56
N ALA A 320 19.95 7.73 -13.28
CA ALA A 320 20.08 6.35 -13.72
C ALA A 320 20.44 5.45 -12.55
N MET A 321 19.84 4.26 -12.50
CA MET A 321 20.23 3.22 -11.56
C MET A 321 21.66 2.75 -11.91
N LEU A 322 22.49 2.57 -10.88
CA LEU A 322 23.82 2.01 -11.02
C LEU A 322 23.72 0.49 -11.24
N PRO A 323 24.43 -0.08 -12.22
CA PRO A 323 24.38 -1.51 -12.48
C PRO A 323 24.81 -2.37 -11.29
N GLY A 324 24.12 -3.50 -11.10
CA GLY A 324 24.41 -4.46 -10.02
C GLY A 324 24.00 -3.98 -8.63
N THR A 325 23.14 -2.96 -8.53
CA THR A 325 22.79 -2.37 -7.24
C THR A 325 21.36 -2.58 -6.77
N PHE A 326 20.51 -3.19 -7.59
CA PHE A 326 19.15 -3.48 -7.14
C PHE A 326 19.17 -4.51 -6.00
N HIS A 327 18.47 -4.21 -4.95
CA HIS A 327 18.29 -5.08 -3.79
C HIS A 327 16.95 -4.77 -3.09
N ILE A 328 16.61 -5.63 -2.14
CA ILE A 328 15.41 -5.52 -1.32
C ILE A 328 15.86 -5.35 0.11
N LEU A 329 15.61 -4.20 0.70
CA LEU A 329 15.87 -3.96 2.13
C LEU A 329 14.90 -4.81 2.96
N VAL A 330 15.43 -5.48 3.98
CA VAL A 330 14.65 -6.26 4.95
C VAL A 330 14.61 -5.45 6.24
N VAL A 331 13.45 -4.88 6.56
CA VAL A 331 13.23 -4.07 7.75
C VAL A 331 12.43 -4.88 8.76
N ARG A 332 12.96 -5.01 9.98
CA ARG A 332 12.37 -5.86 11.03
C ARG A 332 12.03 -5.07 12.28
N PRO A 333 11.03 -5.54 13.06
CA PRO A 333 10.88 -5.12 14.44
C PRO A 333 12.20 -5.40 15.20
N ALA A 334 12.65 -4.42 16.02
CA ALA A 334 13.89 -4.49 16.80
C ALA A 334 13.62 -4.79 18.28
#